data_3ddcf882c053ba63837e7a254cd5e740
#
_entry.id   3ddcf882c053ba63837e7a254cd5e740
#
_cell.length_a   1.000
_cell.length_b   1.000
_cell.length_c   1.000
_cell.angle_alpha   90.00
_cell.angle_beta   90.00
_cell.angle_gamma   90.00
#
_symmetry.space_group_name_H-M   'P 1'
#
loop_
_entity.id
_entity.type
_entity.pdbx_description
1 polymer ?
#
loop_
_entity_poly.entity_id
_entity_poly.type
_entity_poly.pdbx_seq_one_letter_code
_entity_poly.pdbx_strand_id
1 'polypeptide(L)'
;WDGTDSYYLPFESETYTAYTSSNIDFDTNILRYGYQSLTTPSSIIDFDMVTKSKTIKKEQEVLGGNFKKENYTSERVWATALDGTKVPISIVRHINTKKTADTPLLLYAYGSYGSTIDPYFSTVRMSLLDRGFIFAIAHVRGGEYLGRQWYEDGKLFKKKNTFLDFIACSKYLIKNNYTSAKH
;
A
#
# COMPACT_ATOMS: atom_id res chain seq x y z
N TRP A 1 0.89 -30.15 -0.81
CA TRP A 1 -0.24 -29.66 -1.61
C TRP A 1 -0.88 -30.80 -2.38
N ASP A 2 -2.15 -31.04 -2.15
CA ASP A 2 -2.93 -32.09 -2.80
C ASP A 2 -3.77 -31.57 -3.99
N GLY A 3 -3.78 -30.25 -4.22
CA GLY A 3 -4.48 -29.61 -5.32
C GLY A 3 -5.99 -29.49 -5.16
N THR A 4 -6.55 -29.85 -4.00
CA THR A 4 -7.99 -29.86 -3.77
C THR A 4 -8.47 -28.56 -3.12
N ASP A 5 -7.70 -28.00 -2.17
CA ASP A 5 -8.07 -26.81 -1.42
C ASP A 5 -7.08 -25.65 -1.62
N SER A 6 -7.62 -24.44 -1.76
CA SER A 6 -6.84 -23.20 -1.75
C SER A 6 -7.49 -22.14 -0.88
N TYR A 7 -6.68 -21.34 -0.19
CA TYR A 7 -7.15 -20.22 0.61
C TYR A 7 -6.12 -19.09 0.63
N TYR A 8 -6.62 -17.87 0.86
CA TYR A 8 -5.76 -16.72 1.06
C TYR A 8 -5.33 -16.62 2.51
N LEU A 9 -4.05 -16.25 2.74
CA LEU A 9 -3.60 -15.87 4.09
C LEU A 9 -4.36 -14.62 4.54
N PRO A 10 -4.91 -14.60 5.78
CA PRO A 10 -5.58 -13.42 6.30
C PRO A 10 -4.56 -12.34 6.66
N PHE A 11 -4.71 -11.15 6.09
CA PHE A 11 -3.94 -9.96 6.44
C PHE A 11 -4.86 -8.90 7.05
N GLU A 12 -4.37 -8.19 8.08
CA GLU A 12 -5.16 -7.22 8.84
C GLU A 12 -5.33 -5.87 8.13
N SER A 13 -4.37 -5.49 7.28
CA SER A 13 -4.38 -4.20 6.58
C SER A 13 -4.88 -4.37 5.14
N GLU A 14 -5.64 -3.39 4.65
CA GLU A 14 -5.99 -3.30 3.23
C GLU A 14 -4.83 -2.77 2.36
N THR A 15 -3.84 -2.12 3.00
CA THR A 15 -2.70 -1.49 2.34
C THR A 15 -1.40 -2.15 2.76
N TYR A 16 -1.15 -3.33 2.23
CA TYR A 16 0.03 -4.13 2.57
C TYR A 16 0.75 -4.63 1.32
N THR A 17 1.95 -5.14 1.54
CA THR A 17 2.66 -6.01 0.60
C THR A 17 3.16 -7.24 1.34
N ALA A 18 3.06 -8.39 0.68
CA ALA A 18 3.55 -9.65 1.19
C ALA A 18 4.25 -10.43 0.08
N TYR A 19 5.28 -11.18 0.43
CA TYR A 19 6.06 -12.00 -0.49
C TYR A 19 6.58 -13.25 0.18
N THR A 20 6.72 -14.34 -0.56
CA THR A 20 7.33 -15.55 -0.05
C THR A 20 8.81 -15.30 0.25
N SER A 21 9.26 -15.72 1.44
CA SER A 21 10.67 -15.71 1.83
C SER A 21 11.35 -17.05 1.48
N SER A 22 12.55 -17.31 1.99
CA SER A 22 13.24 -18.57 1.77
C SER A 22 12.51 -19.71 2.48
N ASN A 23 12.04 -20.68 1.72
CA ASN A 23 11.37 -21.91 2.17
C ASN A 23 12.07 -23.09 1.47
N ILE A 24 13.17 -23.58 2.06
CA ILE A 24 14.03 -24.61 1.46
C ILE A 24 13.61 -26.05 1.80
N ASP A 25 12.91 -26.24 2.92
CA ASP A 25 12.41 -27.55 3.29
C ASP A 25 11.08 -27.82 2.57
N PHE A 26 11.02 -28.95 1.87
CA PHE A 26 9.79 -29.39 1.22
C PHE A 26 8.83 -30.05 2.24
N ASP A 27 9.37 -30.87 3.15
CA ASP A 27 8.60 -31.59 4.16
C ASP A 27 8.41 -30.72 5.42
N THR A 28 7.67 -29.60 5.28
CA THR A 28 7.41 -28.67 6.38
C THR A 28 5.97 -28.18 6.37
N ASN A 29 5.43 -27.93 7.55
CA ASN A 29 4.14 -27.26 7.72
C ASN A 29 4.29 -25.73 7.85
N ILE A 30 5.52 -25.22 7.78
CA ILE A 30 5.80 -23.79 7.98
C ILE A 30 6.02 -23.09 6.64
N LEU A 31 5.20 -22.08 6.37
CA LEU A 31 5.43 -21.13 5.29
C LEU A 31 6.03 -19.85 5.86
N ARG A 32 7.27 -19.54 5.48
CA ARG A 32 7.91 -18.27 5.80
C ARG A 32 7.62 -17.22 4.74
N TYR A 33 7.13 -16.06 5.15
CA TYR A 33 6.86 -14.95 4.26
C TYR A 33 7.30 -13.62 4.87
N GLY A 34 7.58 -12.64 4.00
CA GLY A 34 7.76 -11.23 4.38
C GLY A 34 6.43 -10.50 4.31
N TYR A 35 6.21 -9.58 5.26
CA TYR A 35 5.03 -8.73 5.33
C TYR A 35 5.40 -7.33 5.77
N GLN A 36 4.77 -6.34 5.19
CA GLN A 36 4.79 -4.96 5.65
C GLN A 36 3.53 -4.23 5.17
N SER A 37 3.24 -3.10 5.80
CA SER A 37 2.17 -2.21 5.36
C SER A 37 2.61 -0.75 5.48
N LEU A 38 1.74 0.19 5.15
CA LEU A 38 2.03 1.62 5.38
C LEU A 38 2.24 1.95 6.87
N THR A 39 1.74 1.10 7.78
CA THR A 39 1.80 1.30 9.24
C THR A 39 2.59 0.22 9.98
N THR A 40 2.94 -0.89 9.33
CA THR A 40 3.64 -2.02 9.96
C THR A 40 5.04 -2.15 9.37
N PRO A 41 6.10 -2.11 10.20
CA PRO A 41 7.47 -2.34 9.76
C PRO A 41 7.66 -3.68 9.06
N SER A 42 8.71 -3.76 8.21
CA SER A 42 9.04 -4.99 7.50
C SER A 42 9.27 -6.13 8.49
N SER A 43 8.53 -7.20 8.32
CA SER A 43 8.48 -8.36 9.24
C SER A 43 8.68 -9.67 8.48
N ILE A 44 9.40 -10.60 9.09
CA ILE A 44 9.49 -12.00 8.65
C ILE A 44 8.62 -12.84 9.57
N ILE A 45 7.70 -13.56 8.98
CA ILE A 45 6.66 -14.31 9.70
C ILE A 45 6.68 -15.77 9.26
N ASP A 46 6.65 -16.67 10.25
CA ASP A 46 6.39 -18.08 10.05
C ASP A 46 4.89 -18.34 10.25
N PHE A 47 4.26 -18.91 9.26
CA PHE A 47 2.87 -19.35 9.27
C PHE A 47 2.79 -20.85 9.29
N ASP A 48 2.21 -21.42 10.34
CA ASP A 48 1.92 -22.84 10.41
C ASP A 48 0.67 -23.15 9.57
N MET A 49 0.83 -23.90 8.48
CA MET A 49 -0.24 -24.21 7.54
C MET A 49 -1.30 -25.15 8.10
N VAL A 50 -1.00 -25.89 9.19
CA VAL A 50 -1.93 -26.79 9.88
C VAL A 50 -2.74 -26.05 10.93
N THR A 51 -2.04 -25.40 11.88
CA THR A 51 -2.69 -24.69 13.00
C THR A 51 -3.19 -23.31 12.64
N LYS A 52 -2.76 -22.77 11.48
CA LYS A 52 -3.05 -21.40 11.00
C LYS A 52 -2.49 -20.28 11.91
N SER A 53 -1.56 -20.64 12.80
CA SER A 53 -0.92 -19.69 13.69
C SER A 53 0.21 -18.93 13.00
N LYS A 54 0.49 -17.72 13.47
CA LYS A 54 1.56 -16.82 12.97
C LYS A 54 2.58 -16.58 14.07
N THR A 55 3.87 -16.66 13.74
CA THR A 55 4.98 -16.31 14.64
C THR A 55 5.87 -15.29 13.96
N ILE A 56 6.02 -14.09 14.53
CA ILE A 56 6.94 -13.08 14.04
C ILE A 56 8.36 -13.53 14.41
N LYS A 57 9.19 -13.75 13.41
CA LYS A 57 10.61 -14.15 13.59
C LYS A 57 11.53 -12.95 13.67
N LYS A 58 11.20 -11.90 12.93
CA LYS A 58 11.95 -10.65 12.90
C LYS A 58 11.02 -9.52 12.49
N GLU A 59 11.15 -8.37 13.13
CA GLU A 59 10.53 -7.11 12.73
C GLU A 59 11.59 -6.02 12.66
N GLN A 60 11.50 -5.16 11.68
CA GLN A 60 12.41 -4.02 11.53
C GLN A 60 12.23 -3.07 12.72
N GLU A 61 13.31 -2.78 13.41
CA GLU A 61 13.33 -1.78 14.47
C GLU A 61 13.22 -0.36 13.86
N VAL A 62 12.41 0.49 14.50
CA VAL A 62 12.28 1.91 14.16
C VAL A 62 13.07 2.73 15.16
N LEU A 63 14.25 3.16 14.76
CA LEU A 63 15.16 3.93 15.61
C LEU A 63 14.77 5.42 15.68
N GLY A 64 15.10 6.07 16.78
CA GLY A 64 15.08 7.54 16.92
C GLY A 64 13.71 8.16 17.16
N GLY A 65 12.71 7.41 17.60
CA GLY A 65 11.40 7.96 17.89
C GLY A 65 10.53 7.08 18.79
N ASN A 66 9.38 7.60 19.17
CA ASN A 66 8.37 6.86 19.92
C ASN A 66 7.36 6.20 18.95
N PHE A 67 7.86 5.56 17.88
CA PHE A 67 7.00 4.88 16.93
C PHE A 67 6.12 3.84 17.63
N LYS A 68 4.82 3.95 17.43
CA LYS A 68 3.83 2.95 17.81
C LYS A 68 2.89 2.81 16.61
N LYS A 69 2.74 1.61 16.08
CA LYS A 69 1.91 1.39 14.89
C LYS A 69 0.46 1.84 15.10
N GLU A 70 -0.03 1.78 16.34
CA GLU A 70 -1.37 2.19 16.76
C GLU A 70 -1.61 3.70 16.58
N ASN A 71 -0.56 4.50 16.48
CA ASN A 71 -0.64 5.94 16.23
C ASN A 71 -0.93 6.27 14.76
N TYR A 72 -0.94 5.29 13.87
CA TYR A 72 -1.13 5.50 12.44
C TYR A 72 -2.28 4.65 11.92
N THR A 73 -2.99 5.19 10.94
CA THR A 73 -4.08 4.47 10.26
C THR A 73 -3.86 4.52 8.76
N SER A 74 -4.21 3.44 8.09
CA SER A 74 -4.19 3.37 6.64
C SER A 74 -5.51 2.88 6.09
N GLU A 75 -5.84 3.32 4.88
CA GLU A 75 -7.07 2.96 4.19
C GLU A 75 -6.84 2.83 2.67
N ARG A 76 -7.68 2.03 2.01
CA ARG A 76 -7.75 1.93 0.57
C ARG A 76 -9.01 2.60 0.07
N VAL A 77 -8.85 3.56 -0.84
CA VAL A 77 -9.98 4.21 -1.52
C VAL A 77 -9.82 4.12 -3.04
N TRP A 78 -10.88 4.44 -3.78
CA TRP A 78 -10.91 4.28 -5.23
C TRP A 78 -11.40 5.57 -5.90
N ALA A 79 -10.53 6.20 -6.69
CA ALA A 79 -10.94 7.28 -7.58
C ALA A 79 -11.54 6.72 -8.88
N THR A 80 -12.38 7.51 -9.53
CA THR A 80 -12.91 7.15 -10.85
C THR A 80 -12.32 8.09 -11.90
N ALA A 81 -11.55 7.55 -12.82
CA ALA A 81 -10.99 8.27 -13.95
C ALA A 81 -12.09 8.66 -14.97
N LEU A 82 -11.76 9.56 -15.92
CA LEU A 82 -12.74 10.06 -16.90
C LEU A 82 -13.34 8.97 -17.79
N ASP A 83 -12.60 7.90 -18.00
CA ASP A 83 -13.03 6.73 -18.79
C ASP A 83 -13.78 5.68 -17.95
N GLY A 84 -14.12 6.00 -16.70
CA GLY A 84 -14.80 5.10 -15.76
C GLY A 84 -13.88 4.13 -14.99
N THR A 85 -12.59 4.10 -15.31
CA THR A 85 -11.62 3.21 -14.66
C THR A 85 -11.50 3.55 -13.16
N LYS A 86 -11.55 2.50 -12.31
CA LYS A 86 -11.35 2.64 -10.86
C LYS A 86 -9.86 2.57 -10.54
N VAL A 87 -9.32 3.66 -10.02
CA VAL A 87 -7.89 3.79 -9.67
C VAL A 87 -7.72 3.71 -8.15
N PRO A 88 -6.98 2.70 -7.64
CA PRO A 88 -6.80 2.55 -6.20
C PRO A 88 -5.82 3.59 -5.65
N ILE A 89 -6.10 4.06 -4.43
CA ILE A 89 -5.27 4.97 -3.66
C ILE A 89 -5.02 4.35 -2.29
N SER A 90 -3.76 4.14 -1.93
CA SER A 90 -3.37 3.74 -0.56
C SER A 90 -3.03 4.99 0.23
N ILE A 91 -3.65 5.18 1.39
CA ILE A 91 -3.53 6.39 2.20
C ILE A 91 -3.02 6.01 3.59
N VAL A 92 -2.16 6.84 4.18
CA VAL A 92 -1.71 6.71 5.57
C VAL A 92 -1.63 8.09 6.22
N ARG A 93 -1.98 8.15 7.50
CA ARG A 93 -1.89 9.36 8.34
C ARG A 93 -1.70 8.99 9.81
N HIS A 94 -1.23 9.93 10.59
CA HIS A 94 -1.32 9.82 12.05
C HIS A 94 -2.79 9.89 12.49
N ILE A 95 -3.21 9.14 13.51
CA ILE A 95 -4.62 9.07 13.94
C ILE A 95 -5.19 10.45 14.35
N ASN A 96 -4.34 11.33 14.89
CA ASN A 96 -4.72 12.69 15.27
C ASN A 96 -4.82 13.66 14.09
N THR A 97 -4.31 13.30 12.91
CA THR A 97 -4.42 14.13 11.70
C THR A 97 -5.86 14.06 11.18
N LYS A 98 -6.54 15.19 11.21
CA LYS A 98 -7.92 15.31 10.70
C LYS A 98 -7.93 15.35 9.17
N LYS A 99 -8.97 14.81 8.56
CA LYS A 99 -9.23 14.97 7.12
C LYS A 99 -10.00 16.28 6.93
N THR A 100 -9.32 17.33 6.49
CA THR A 100 -9.92 18.68 6.25
C THR A 100 -9.29 19.34 5.03
N ALA A 101 -9.92 20.37 4.52
CA ALA A 101 -9.39 21.18 3.40
C ALA A 101 -8.03 21.84 3.72
N ASP A 102 -7.69 22.02 5.00
CA ASP A 102 -6.44 22.65 5.44
C ASP A 102 -5.33 21.65 5.75
N THR A 103 -5.60 20.34 5.60
CA THR A 103 -4.62 19.29 5.89
C THR A 103 -3.66 19.14 4.71
N PRO A 104 -2.34 19.29 4.91
CA PRO A 104 -1.36 19.06 3.85
C PRO A 104 -1.31 17.58 3.47
N LEU A 105 -1.25 17.31 2.15
CA LEU A 105 -1.22 15.97 1.62
C LEU A 105 -0.15 15.83 0.54
N LEU A 106 0.69 14.80 0.67
CA LEU A 106 1.62 14.39 -0.37
C LEU A 106 1.03 13.21 -1.14
N LEU A 107 0.62 13.46 -2.39
CA LEU A 107 0.21 12.42 -3.33
C LEU A 107 1.40 11.99 -4.19
N TYR A 108 1.71 10.70 -4.19
CA TYR A 108 2.81 10.10 -4.95
C TYR A 108 2.31 9.08 -5.97
N ALA A 109 2.95 9.03 -7.13
CA ALA A 109 2.76 7.97 -8.13
C ALA A 109 4.01 7.85 -9.00
N TYR A 110 4.14 6.72 -9.73
CA TYR A 110 5.15 6.52 -10.76
C TYR A 110 4.52 6.20 -12.12
N GLY A 111 3.90 5.03 -12.25
CA GLY A 111 3.08 4.67 -13.42
C GLY A 111 3.85 4.45 -14.71
N SER A 112 5.05 3.87 -14.67
CA SER A 112 5.84 3.57 -15.87
C SER A 112 6.52 2.22 -15.76
N TYR A 113 6.81 1.62 -16.90
CA TYR A 113 7.60 0.38 -17.06
C TYR A 113 7.06 -0.83 -16.29
N GLY A 114 5.77 -0.86 -15.98
CA GLY A 114 5.19 -1.92 -15.13
C GLY A 114 5.65 -1.87 -13.67
N SER A 115 6.42 -0.84 -13.28
CA SER A 115 6.92 -0.71 -11.91
C SER A 115 5.78 -0.39 -10.95
N THR A 116 5.63 -1.22 -9.93
CA THR A 116 4.61 -1.07 -8.90
C THR A 116 5.18 -0.31 -7.71
N ILE A 117 4.46 0.70 -7.25
CA ILE A 117 4.76 1.38 -5.99
C ILE A 117 3.89 0.74 -4.91
N ASP A 118 4.48 -0.21 -4.19
CA ASP A 118 3.79 -0.93 -3.14
C ASP A 118 3.62 -0.11 -1.86
N PRO A 119 2.59 -0.39 -1.05
CA PRO A 119 2.36 0.26 0.24
C PRO A 119 3.33 -0.26 1.32
N TYR A 120 4.64 -0.04 1.15
CA TYR A 120 5.67 -0.44 2.07
C TYR A 120 5.84 0.53 3.24
N PHE A 121 6.40 0.03 4.34
CA PHE A 121 6.78 0.82 5.50
C PHE A 121 7.96 1.75 5.18
N SER A 122 7.97 2.95 5.77
CA SER A 122 9.07 3.91 5.60
C SER A 122 9.23 4.77 6.84
N THR A 123 10.37 4.67 7.51
CA THR A 123 10.72 5.48 8.68
C THR A 123 10.78 6.97 8.35
N VAL A 124 11.25 7.33 7.15
CA VAL A 124 11.28 8.73 6.68
C VAL A 124 9.86 9.30 6.56
N ARG A 125 8.91 8.47 6.11
CA ARG A 125 7.50 8.89 6.00
C ARG A 125 6.89 9.19 7.36
N MET A 126 7.27 8.46 8.43
CA MET A 126 6.75 8.72 9.77
C MET A 126 6.99 10.17 10.21
N SER A 127 8.18 10.73 9.94
CA SER A 127 8.47 12.15 10.22
C SER A 127 7.51 13.12 9.51
N LEU A 128 7.03 12.78 8.32
CA LEU A 128 6.03 13.58 7.60
C LEU A 128 4.65 13.46 8.27
N LEU A 129 4.25 12.24 8.62
CA LEU A 129 2.95 11.96 9.27
C LEU A 129 2.85 12.60 10.65
N ASP A 130 3.94 12.59 11.45
CA ASP A 130 4.01 13.18 12.78
C ASP A 130 3.88 14.71 12.74
N ARG A 131 4.17 15.32 11.59
CA ARG A 131 3.95 16.76 11.34
C ARG A 131 2.56 17.08 10.81
N GLY A 132 1.65 16.11 10.81
CA GLY A 132 0.25 16.30 10.43
C GLY A 132 -0.05 16.16 8.94
N PHE A 133 0.90 15.66 8.13
CA PHE A 133 0.64 15.36 6.73
C PHE A 133 -0.15 14.06 6.56
N ILE A 134 -0.94 14.00 5.49
CA ILE A 134 -1.43 12.77 4.91
C ILE A 134 -0.49 12.37 3.78
N PHE A 135 -0.16 11.07 3.68
CA PHE A 135 0.57 10.54 2.53
C PHE A 135 -0.33 9.58 1.75
N ALA A 136 -0.33 9.69 0.43
CA ALA A 136 -1.13 8.87 -0.45
C ALA A 136 -0.32 8.36 -1.65
N ILE A 137 -0.55 7.11 -2.04
CA ILE A 137 0.00 6.49 -3.24
C ILE A 137 -1.15 6.29 -4.23
N ALA A 138 -1.12 6.95 -5.38
CA ALA A 138 -2.01 6.66 -6.49
C ALA A 138 -1.42 5.53 -7.33
N HIS A 139 -2.10 4.39 -7.38
CA HIS A 139 -1.66 3.22 -8.16
C HIS A 139 -2.14 3.34 -9.60
N VAL A 140 -1.59 4.33 -10.32
CA VAL A 140 -1.99 4.71 -11.68
C VAL A 140 -1.61 3.66 -12.72
N ARG A 141 -2.31 3.62 -13.85
CA ARG A 141 -1.98 2.79 -15.01
C ARG A 141 -0.59 3.13 -15.55
N GLY A 142 0.06 2.12 -16.14
CA GLY A 142 1.47 2.17 -16.57
C GLY A 142 2.44 1.56 -15.54
N GLY A 143 2.02 1.43 -14.26
CA GLY A 143 2.50 0.43 -13.32
C GLY A 143 1.76 -0.90 -13.52
N GLU A 144 2.05 -1.91 -12.71
CA GLU A 144 1.44 -3.26 -12.79
C GLU A 144 0.62 -3.63 -11.54
N TYR A 145 0.20 -2.65 -10.74
CA TYR A 145 -0.45 -2.85 -9.44
C TYR A 145 -1.72 -3.73 -9.52
N LEU A 146 -2.51 -3.59 -10.58
CA LEU A 146 -3.68 -4.45 -10.86
C LEU A 146 -3.39 -5.48 -11.96
N GLY A 147 -2.13 -5.88 -12.11
CA GLY A 147 -1.71 -6.89 -13.08
C GLY A 147 -1.32 -6.33 -14.44
N ARG A 148 -1.01 -7.22 -15.38
CA ARG A 148 -0.42 -6.88 -16.68
C ARG A 148 -1.27 -5.90 -17.50
N GLN A 149 -2.57 -6.03 -17.50
CA GLN A 149 -3.47 -5.15 -18.25
C GLN A 149 -3.37 -3.69 -17.77
N TRP A 150 -3.10 -3.49 -16.46
CA TRP A 150 -2.90 -2.17 -15.87
C TRP A 150 -1.69 -1.43 -16.46
N TYR A 151 -0.62 -2.18 -16.75
CA TYR A 151 0.54 -1.66 -17.48
C TYR A 151 0.21 -1.39 -18.95
N GLU A 152 -0.42 -2.35 -19.65
CA GLU A 152 -0.77 -2.24 -21.08
C GLU A 152 -1.67 -1.02 -21.35
N ASP A 153 -2.53 -0.64 -20.39
CA ASP A 153 -3.43 0.50 -20.52
C ASP A 153 -2.81 1.85 -20.10
N GLY A 154 -1.54 1.87 -19.72
CA GLY A 154 -0.80 3.08 -19.37
C GLY A 154 0.54 3.25 -20.10
N LYS A 155 0.88 2.40 -21.07
CA LYS A 155 2.15 2.49 -21.81
C LYS A 155 1.99 3.14 -23.20
N LEU A 156 3.10 3.55 -23.78
CA LEU A 156 3.21 4.03 -25.18
C LEU A 156 2.09 5.03 -25.53
N PHE A 157 1.28 4.71 -26.54
CA PHE A 157 0.18 5.57 -27.02
C PHE A 157 -0.95 5.74 -25.98
N LYS A 158 -1.04 4.88 -24.97
CA LYS A 158 -1.98 5.00 -23.84
C LYS A 158 -1.40 5.75 -22.64
N LYS A 159 -0.18 6.29 -22.73
CA LYS A 159 0.52 6.96 -21.63
C LYS A 159 -0.27 8.11 -21.00
N LYS A 160 -1.14 8.76 -21.75
CA LYS A 160 -2.03 9.81 -21.25
C LYS A 160 -2.90 9.33 -20.07
N ASN A 161 -3.27 8.04 -20.03
CA ASN A 161 -4.08 7.46 -18.97
C ASN A 161 -3.39 7.54 -17.61
N THR A 162 -2.07 7.36 -17.54
CA THR A 162 -1.30 7.52 -16.29
C THR A 162 -1.53 8.90 -15.65
N PHE A 163 -1.49 9.96 -16.46
CA PHE A 163 -1.66 11.34 -16.00
C PHE A 163 -3.12 11.63 -15.64
N LEU A 164 -4.07 11.12 -16.43
CA LEU A 164 -5.50 11.27 -16.16
C LEU A 164 -5.91 10.56 -14.87
N ASP A 165 -5.34 9.39 -14.60
CA ASP A 165 -5.53 8.65 -13.35
C ASP A 165 -5.02 9.44 -12.16
N PHE A 166 -3.81 10.03 -12.24
CA PHE A 166 -3.25 10.86 -11.19
C PHE A 166 -4.12 12.08 -10.88
N ILE A 167 -4.59 12.77 -11.94
CA ILE A 167 -5.51 13.91 -11.82
C ILE A 167 -6.83 13.47 -11.17
N ALA A 168 -7.37 12.31 -11.54
CA ALA A 168 -8.59 11.78 -10.95
C ALA A 168 -8.41 11.46 -9.46
N CYS A 169 -7.26 10.88 -9.07
CA CYS A 169 -6.91 10.63 -7.68
C CYS A 169 -6.81 11.94 -6.88
N SER A 170 -6.12 12.96 -7.41
CA SER A 170 -6.02 14.28 -6.79
C SER A 170 -7.40 14.92 -6.58
N LYS A 171 -8.24 14.95 -7.61
CA LYS A 171 -9.62 15.46 -7.51
C LYS A 171 -10.47 14.71 -6.51
N TYR A 172 -10.33 13.37 -6.45
CA TYR A 172 -11.02 12.55 -5.46
C TYR A 172 -10.65 12.93 -4.04
N LEU A 173 -9.35 13.09 -3.75
CA LEU A 173 -8.86 13.45 -2.42
C LEU A 173 -9.35 14.83 -1.98
N ILE A 174 -9.35 15.83 -2.88
CA ILE A 174 -9.90 17.16 -2.62
C ILE A 174 -11.40 17.09 -2.35
N LYS A 175 -12.16 16.43 -3.22
CA LYS A 175 -13.63 16.31 -3.10
C LYS A 175 -14.07 15.64 -1.79
N ASN A 176 -13.25 14.70 -1.27
CA ASN A 176 -13.53 13.96 -0.04
C ASN A 176 -12.85 14.54 1.20
N ASN A 177 -12.43 15.81 1.15
CA ASN A 177 -11.85 16.58 2.25
C ASN A 177 -10.59 15.96 2.88
N TYR A 178 -9.76 15.26 2.10
CA TYR A 178 -8.43 14.85 2.57
C TYR A 178 -7.45 16.03 2.55
N THR A 179 -7.68 17.00 1.68
CA THR A 179 -6.85 18.20 1.46
C THR A 179 -7.60 19.19 0.57
N SER A 180 -6.95 20.27 0.16
CA SER A 180 -7.44 21.20 -0.86
C SER A 180 -6.37 21.52 -1.90
N ALA A 181 -6.73 22.28 -2.94
CA ALA A 181 -5.79 22.75 -3.97
C ALA A 181 -4.75 23.79 -3.47
N LYS A 182 -4.82 24.19 -2.20
CA LYS A 182 -3.87 25.12 -1.57
C LYS A 182 -2.69 24.42 -0.92
N HIS A 183 -2.75 23.09 -0.75
CA HIS A 183 -1.77 22.28 -0.02
C HIS A 183 -1.21 21.14 -0.84
#